data_1acf7aba0762cee395066241a05fd7c0
#
_entry.id   1acf7aba0762cee395066241a05fd7c0
#
_cell.length_a   1.000
_cell.length_b   1.000
_cell.length_c   1.000
_cell.angle_alpha   90.00
_cell.angle_beta   90.00
_cell.angle_gamma   90.00
#
_symmetry.space_group_name_H-M   'P 1'
#
loop_
_entity.id
_entity.type
_entity.pdbx_description
1 polymer ?
#
loop_
_entity_poly.entity_id
_entity_poly.type
_entity_poly.pdbx_seq_one_letter_code
_entity_poly.pdbx_strand_id
1 'polypeptide(L)'
;MKFLNIKFAGILGVIAIVSTSCKKTEYLDSDNADRPPLSAKVKLVNALSITAPINFLDFTRQINTTLIVHNAATNYVDTQYGKVQYNTTEGSNTSYKSSYVFGGSATFVQETDKASFAAPNGPIAGYYHTLFAVAKRKPSKLNPGNRDSLVLVYDDLTAPVSGKAKVRFANFSPDAPNVDLALVGSGAVYSNVAYGNFGDQTIITYDANGKAPATIPGLSWKTLGPFKEIDAVASKNLEVRNNTTQAVLPIAGSGLSNITFEAGKIYTIFINGSPGGAGLSATIITHSK
;
A
#
# COMPACT_ATOMS: atom_id res chain seq x y z
N MET A 1 -39.15 52.02 -56.45
CA MET A 1 -39.27 50.57 -56.12
C MET A 1 -37.97 49.83 -56.34
N LYS A 2 -36.86 50.22 -55.73
CA LYS A 2 -35.55 49.55 -55.89
C LYS A 2 -34.73 49.39 -54.57
N PHE A 3 -35.31 49.73 -53.41
CA PHE A 3 -34.58 49.68 -52.12
C PHE A 3 -35.02 48.57 -51.20
N LEU A 4 -35.99 47.70 -51.56
CA LEU A 4 -36.51 46.67 -50.68
C LEU A 4 -35.80 45.32 -50.77
N ASN A 5 -35.03 45.09 -51.86
CA ASN A 5 -34.43 43.75 -52.09
C ASN A 5 -33.03 43.53 -51.47
N ILE A 6 -32.32 44.59 -51.06
CA ILE A 6 -30.96 44.45 -50.51
C ILE A 6 -30.98 44.10 -49.04
N LYS A 7 -32.00 44.53 -48.32
CA LYS A 7 -32.13 44.19 -46.86
C LYS A 7 -32.55 42.77 -46.58
N PHE A 8 -33.30 42.15 -47.50
CA PHE A 8 -33.71 40.74 -47.31
C PHE A 8 -32.58 39.75 -47.63
N ALA A 9 -31.71 40.04 -48.56
CA ALA A 9 -30.57 39.18 -48.90
C ALA A 9 -29.53 39.14 -47.75
N GLY A 10 -29.34 40.27 -47.04
CA GLY A 10 -28.44 40.34 -45.89
C GLY A 10 -28.91 39.54 -44.69
N ILE A 11 -30.22 39.53 -44.45
CA ILE A 11 -30.79 38.76 -43.32
C ILE A 11 -30.78 37.26 -43.57
N LEU A 12 -30.99 36.83 -44.80
CA LEU A 12 -30.87 35.41 -45.17
C LEU A 12 -29.42 34.90 -45.07
N GLY A 13 -28.45 35.74 -45.41
CA GLY A 13 -27.03 35.40 -45.30
C GLY A 13 -26.55 35.21 -43.88
N VAL A 14 -27.05 36.04 -42.94
CA VAL A 14 -26.70 35.94 -41.50
C VAL A 14 -27.36 34.73 -40.86
N ILE A 15 -28.58 34.38 -41.25
CA ILE A 15 -29.25 33.19 -40.71
C ILE A 15 -28.57 31.90 -41.21
N ALA A 16 -28.06 31.85 -42.40
CA ALA A 16 -27.33 30.70 -42.93
C ALA A 16 -25.97 30.47 -42.25
N ILE A 17 -25.30 31.53 -41.74
CA ILE A 17 -24.02 31.42 -41.05
C ILE A 17 -24.21 30.93 -39.61
N VAL A 18 -25.31 31.25 -38.95
CA VAL A 18 -25.59 30.82 -37.57
C VAL A 18 -26.02 29.36 -37.52
N SER A 19 -26.60 28.80 -38.59
CA SER A 19 -27.05 27.40 -38.60
C SER A 19 -25.93 26.39 -38.89
N THR A 20 -24.74 26.83 -39.29
CA THR A 20 -23.60 25.90 -39.49
C THR A 20 -22.66 25.78 -38.30
N SER A 21 -22.94 26.49 -37.20
CA SER A 21 -22.07 26.53 -36.01
C SER A 21 -22.34 25.44 -35.00
N CYS A 22 -23.39 24.65 -35.12
CA CYS A 22 -23.58 23.49 -34.28
C CYS A 22 -23.15 22.21 -35.01
N LYS A 23 -21.85 22.01 -35.17
CA LYS A 23 -21.37 20.66 -35.28
C LYS A 23 -21.74 19.96 -33.96
N LYS A 24 -22.70 19.06 -34.05
CA LYS A 24 -22.96 18.10 -33.01
C LYS A 24 -21.60 17.55 -32.59
N THR A 25 -21.15 17.88 -31.39
CA THR A 25 -19.98 17.23 -30.82
C THR A 25 -20.39 15.77 -30.73
N GLU A 26 -19.94 14.94 -31.67
CA GLU A 26 -19.97 13.51 -31.47
C GLU A 26 -19.15 13.26 -30.24
N TYR A 27 -19.83 13.09 -29.13
CA TYR A 27 -19.23 12.39 -28.02
C TYR A 27 -18.89 11.03 -28.59
N LEU A 28 -17.60 10.78 -28.80
CA LEU A 28 -17.12 9.44 -29.05
C LEU A 28 -17.84 8.55 -28.07
N ASP A 29 -18.73 7.71 -28.60
CA ASP A 29 -19.32 6.62 -27.84
C ASP A 29 -18.13 5.83 -27.34
N SER A 30 -17.80 6.08 -26.09
CA SER A 30 -16.68 5.41 -25.48
C SER A 30 -17.12 3.96 -25.29
N ASP A 31 -16.84 3.16 -26.29
CA ASP A 31 -16.88 1.72 -26.14
C ASP A 31 -15.93 1.39 -24.98
N ASN A 32 -16.51 1.10 -23.82
CA ASN A 32 -15.76 0.86 -22.59
C ASN A 32 -15.00 -0.47 -22.63
N ALA A 33 -15.14 -1.25 -23.70
CA ALA A 33 -14.54 -2.57 -23.82
C ALA A 33 -13.02 -2.56 -23.85
N ASP A 34 -12.40 -1.49 -24.35
CA ASP A 34 -10.95 -1.36 -24.49
C ASP A 34 -10.30 -0.39 -23.48
N ARG A 35 -11.06 0.17 -22.55
CA ARG A 35 -10.48 1.03 -21.53
C ARG A 35 -9.80 0.20 -20.46
N PRO A 36 -8.57 0.55 -20.08
CA PRO A 36 -7.93 -0.07 -18.94
C PRO A 36 -8.82 0.11 -17.69
N PRO A 37 -8.85 -0.86 -16.78
CA PRO A 37 -9.66 -0.77 -15.58
C PRO A 37 -9.34 0.53 -14.83
N LEU A 38 -10.39 1.31 -14.56
CA LEU A 38 -10.29 2.58 -13.83
C LEU A 38 -10.15 2.37 -12.32
N SER A 39 -9.59 1.26 -11.90
CA SER A 39 -9.34 0.92 -10.49
C SER A 39 -7.90 0.44 -10.30
N ALA A 40 -7.37 0.64 -9.11
CA ALA A 40 -6.20 -0.08 -8.64
C ALA A 40 -6.67 -1.34 -7.88
N LYS A 41 -5.80 -2.34 -7.78
CA LYS A 41 -6.04 -3.54 -6.99
C LYS A 41 -5.25 -3.42 -5.68
N VAL A 42 -5.94 -3.57 -4.55
CA VAL A 42 -5.29 -3.49 -3.23
C VAL A 42 -5.58 -4.71 -2.39
N LYS A 43 -4.55 -5.31 -1.82
CA LYS A 43 -4.64 -6.32 -0.76
C LYS A 43 -4.57 -5.58 0.56
N LEU A 44 -5.54 -5.79 1.44
CA LEU A 44 -5.65 -5.12 2.72
C LEU A 44 -5.12 -6.04 3.81
N VAL A 45 -4.26 -5.52 4.69
CA VAL A 45 -3.60 -6.31 5.74
C VAL A 45 -3.72 -5.62 7.08
N ASN A 46 -4.25 -6.32 8.06
CA ASN A 46 -4.24 -5.86 9.45
C ASN A 46 -2.98 -6.37 10.15
N ALA A 47 -1.92 -5.56 10.13
CA ALA A 47 -0.64 -5.81 10.80
C ALA A 47 -0.47 -4.95 12.07
N LEU A 48 -1.57 -4.50 12.67
CA LEU A 48 -1.54 -3.78 13.96
C LEU A 48 -1.04 -4.68 15.09
N SER A 49 -0.49 -4.09 16.13
CA SER A 49 -0.06 -4.82 17.33
C SER A 49 -1.23 -5.20 18.25
N ILE A 50 -2.43 -4.78 17.94
CA ILE A 50 -3.66 -5.06 18.71
C ILE A 50 -4.50 -6.10 17.99
N THR A 51 -5.30 -6.85 18.75
CA THR A 51 -6.13 -7.94 18.22
C THR A 51 -7.46 -7.50 17.63
N ALA A 52 -7.80 -6.22 17.71
CA ALA A 52 -9.07 -5.71 17.21
C ALA A 52 -9.18 -5.85 15.69
N PRO A 53 -10.31 -6.35 15.18
CA PRO A 53 -10.56 -6.41 13.76
C PRO A 53 -10.88 -5.01 13.20
N ILE A 54 -10.48 -4.74 11.97
CA ILE A 54 -10.63 -3.44 11.34
C ILE A 54 -11.33 -3.51 9.98
N ASN A 55 -11.92 -2.38 9.58
CA ASN A 55 -12.32 -2.12 8.22
C ASN A 55 -11.35 -1.11 7.57
N PHE A 56 -11.21 -1.21 6.26
CA PHE A 56 -10.56 -0.21 5.43
C PHE A 56 -11.60 0.49 4.56
N LEU A 57 -11.39 1.79 4.39
CA LEU A 57 -12.22 2.62 3.52
C LEU A 57 -11.34 3.41 2.55
N ASP A 58 -11.77 3.58 1.32
CA ASP A 58 -11.28 4.60 0.42
C ASP A 58 -12.23 5.80 0.52
N PHE A 59 -11.74 6.93 0.99
CA PHE A 59 -12.56 8.04 1.47
C PHE A 59 -13.61 7.55 2.49
N THR A 60 -14.88 7.47 2.12
CA THR A 60 -15.98 7.01 2.97
C THR A 60 -16.50 5.61 2.59
N ARG A 61 -16.05 5.05 1.46
CA ARG A 61 -16.48 3.76 0.96
C ARG A 61 -15.69 2.64 1.61
N GLN A 62 -16.36 1.74 2.33
CA GLN A 62 -15.71 0.51 2.82
C GLN A 62 -15.33 -0.37 1.63
N ILE A 63 -14.09 -0.86 1.61
CA ILE A 63 -13.52 -1.65 0.51
C ILE A 63 -13.33 -3.13 0.83
N ASN A 64 -13.36 -3.51 2.09
CA ASN A 64 -13.45 -4.92 2.51
C ASN A 64 -14.90 -5.30 2.82
N THR A 65 -15.28 -6.54 2.53
CA THR A 65 -16.64 -7.06 2.78
C THR A 65 -16.84 -7.57 4.20
N THR A 66 -15.77 -8.02 4.84
CA THR A 66 -15.78 -8.55 6.21
C THR A 66 -14.64 -7.92 7.01
N LEU A 67 -14.84 -7.74 8.30
CA LEU A 67 -13.80 -7.26 9.21
C LEU A 67 -12.52 -8.07 9.06
N ILE A 68 -11.38 -7.40 8.95
CA ILE A 68 -10.07 -8.03 8.82
C ILE A 68 -9.49 -8.20 10.21
N VAL A 69 -9.44 -9.45 10.68
CA VAL A 69 -8.86 -9.77 12.00
C VAL A 69 -7.35 -9.54 12.02
N HIS A 70 -6.81 -9.49 13.23
CA HIS A 70 -5.36 -9.33 13.44
C HIS A 70 -4.55 -10.36 12.65
N ASN A 71 -3.49 -9.91 11.99
CA ASN A 71 -2.59 -10.71 11.15
C ASN A 71 -3.25 -11.39 9.93
N ALA A 72 -4.43 -10.92 9.52
CA ALA A 72 -5.09 -11.39 8.31
C ALA A 72 -4.96 -10.43 7.14
N ALA A 73 -5.15 -10.98 5.95
CA ALA A 73 -5.16 -10.27 4.68
C ALA A 73 -6.39 -10.63 3.84
N THR A 74 -6.84 -9.70 3.02
CA THR A 74 -7.88 -9.97 1.99
C THR A 74 -7.26 -10.56 0.72
N ASN A 75 -8.11 -11.00 -0.20
CA ASN A 75 -7.74 -11.02 -1.61
C ASN A 75 -7.59 -9.59 -2.13
N TYR A 76 -7.11 -9.43 -3.37
CA TYR A 76 -7.10 -8.11 -4.00
C TYR A 76 -8.52 -7.62 -4.26
N VAL A 77 -8.79 -6.39 -3.85
CA VAL A 77 -10.07 -5.70 -4.04
C VAL A 77 -9.86 -4.42 -4.84
N ASP A 78 -10.91 -3.95 -5.48
CA ASP A 78 -10.87 -2.70 -6.24
C ASP A 78 -10.90 -1.49 -5.31
N THR A 79 -10.02 -0.53 -5.59
CA THR A 79 -9.96 0.77 -4.93
C THR A 79 -9.79 1.89 -5.95
N GLN A 80 -10.02 3.12 -5.53
CA GLN A 80 -9.67 4.28 -6.34
C GLN A 80 -8.15 4.34 -6.57
N TYR A 81 -7.74 5.11 -7.56
CA TYR A 81 -6.33 5.29 -7.92
C TYR A 81 -5.92 6.77 -7.88
N GLY A 82 -4.62 7.02 -7.93
CA GLY A 82 -4.07 8.36 -7.87
C GLY A 82 -4.04 8.90 -6.43
N LYS A 83 -4.68 10.03 -6.18
CA LYS A 83 -4.78 10.60 -4.83
C LYS A 83 -5.94 9.99 -4.08
N VAL A 84 -5.66 9.14 -3.11
CA VAL A 84 -6.67 8.42 -2.32
C VAL A 84 -6.43 8.65 -0.84
N GLN A 85 -7.48 8.94 -0.10
CA GLN A 85 -7.47 8.94 1.35
C GLN A 85 -7.95 7.57 1.84
N TYR A 86 -7.05 6.81 2.47
CA TYR A 86 -7.41 5.58 3.14
C TYR A 86 -7.69 5.82 4.61
N ASN A 87 -8.78 5.25 5.08
CA ASN A 87 -9.21 5.32 6.48
C ASN A 87 -9.35 3.91 7.03
N THR A 88 -9.24 3.77 8.36
CA THR A 88 -9.60 2.55 9.07
C THR A 88 -10.61 2.84 10.15
N THR A 89 -11.50 1.89 10.42
CA THR A 89 -12.38 1.86 11.59
C THR A 89 -12.16 0.55 12.35
N GLU A 90 -12.48 0.51 13.64
CA GLU A 90 -12.31 -0.66 14.49
C GLU A 90 -13.67 -1.29 14.82
N GLY A 91 -13.81 -2.58 14.57
CA GLY A 91 -15.06 -3.30 14.82
C GLY A 91 -16.25 -2.67 14.10
N SER A 92 -17.29 -2.40 14.86
CA SER A 92 -18.51 -1.73 14.39
C SER A 92 -18.45 -0.19 14.50
N ASN A 93 -17.33 0.38 14.95
CA ASN A 93 -17.20 1.82 15.07
C ASN A 93 -17.23 2.49 13.69
N THR A 94 -17.86 3.67 13.64
CA THR A 94 -17.92 4.51 12.43
C THR A 94 -16.87 5.63 12.44
N SER A 95 -16.24 5.89 13.59
CA SER A 95 -15.18 6.88 13.70
C SER A 95 -13.87 6.36 13.14
N TYR A 96 -13.20 7.19 12.36
CA TYR A 96 -11.90 6.81 11.79
C TYR A 96 -10.83 6.69 12.87
N LYS A 97 -10.18 5.53 12.90
CA LYS A 97 -9.04 5.26 13.76
C LYS A 97 -7.75 5.78 13.14
N SER A 98 -7.59 5.61 11.83
CA SER A 98 -6.48 6.12 11.04
C SER A 98 -7.01 6.77 9.77
N SER A 99 -6.33 7.80 9.29
CA SER A 99 -6.69 8.52 8.08
C SER A 99 -5.42 9.06 7.42
N TYR A 100 -5.10 8.58 6.22
CA TYR A 100 -3.89 8.94 5.48
C TYR A 100 -4.18 9.17 4.01
N VAL A 101 -3.60 10.24 3.45
CA VAL A 101 -3.69 10.57 2.03
C VAL A 101 -2.44 10.09 1.31
N PHE A 102 -2.62 9.24 0.33
CA PHE A 102 -1.58 8.75 -0.58
C PHE A 102 -1.70 9.45 -1.92
N GLY A 103 -0.58 9.67 -2.62
CA GLY A 103 -0.56 10.35 -3.91
C GLY A 103 -0.78 11.86 -3.83
N GLY A 104 -0.80 12.43 -2.63
CA GLY A 104 -0.85 13.87 -2.42
C GLY A 104 0.55 14.48 -2.39
N SER A 105 0.63 15.82 -2.55
CA SER A 105 1.87 16.52 -2.20
C SER A 105 2.14 16.38 -0.70
N ALA A 106 3.42 16.37 -0.29
CA ALA A 106 3.84 16.23 1.10
C ALA A 106 3.24 17.28 2.06
N THR A 107 2.67 18.36 1.53
CA THR A 107 2.00 19.42 2.29
C THR A 107 0.61 19.03 2.83
N PHE A 108 0.02 17.93 2.36
CA PHE A 108 -1.33 17.49 2.77
C PHE A 108 -1.33 16.30 3.73
N VAL A 109 -0.21 15.90 4.27
CA VAL A 109 -0.19 14.93 5.35
C VAL A 109 -0.72 15.65 6.59
N GLN A 110 -2.01 15.52 6.88
CA GLN A 110 -2.67 16.10 8.05
C GLN A 110 -2.07 15.58 9.37
N GLU A 111 -1.53 14.40 9.33
CA GLU A 111 -0.78 13.83 10.43
C GLU A 111 0.64 14.36 10.40
N THR A 112 0.94 15.22 11.35
CA THR A 112 2.27 15.78 11.53
C THR A 112 3.26 14.81 12.18
N ASP A 113 2.85 13.59 12.49
CA ASP A 113 3.77 12.53 12.89
C ASP A 113 4.44 11.92 11.67
N LYS A 114 5.37 12.69 11.14
CA LYS A 114 6.10 12.39 9.93
C LYS A 114 7.24 11.37 10.13
N ALA A 115 7.38 10.81 11.32
CA ALA A 115 8.46 9.85 11.62
C ALA A 115 8.08 8.40 11.24
N SER A 116 6.89 8.18 10.74
CA SER A 116 6.45 6.89 10.26
C SER A 116 6.19 6.97 8.75
N PHE A 117 5.83 6.01 8.14
CA PHE A 117 5.67 5.67 6.76
C PHE A 117 5.03 6.78 5.91
N ALA A 118 5.69 7.21 4.86
CA ALA A 118 5.09 8.01 3.81
C ALA A 118 5.21 7.26 2.48
N ALA A 119 4.09 6.94 1.88
CA ALA A 119 4.06 6.59 0.48
C ALA A 119 3.74 7.87 -0.31
N PRO A 120 4.71 8.49 -1.01
CA PRO A 120 4.47 9.69 -1.78
C PRO A 120 3.50 9.42 -2.95
N ASN A 121 3.36 8.16 -3.32
CA ASN A 121 2.52 7.74 -4.42
C ASN A 121 1.26 7.03 -3.91
N GLY A 122 0.14 7.38 -4.52
CA GLY A 122 -1.10 6.63 -4.34
C GLY A 122 -1.14 5.36 -5.19
N PRO A 123 -2.21 4.59 -5.07
CA PRO A 123 -2.41 3.40 -5.88
C PRO A 123 -2.52 3.77 -7.36
N ILE A 124 -1.99 2.92 -8.22
CA ILE A 124 -1.91 3.14 -9.67
C ILE A 124 -2.94 2.25 -10.37
N ALA A 125 -3.70 2.83 -11.30
CA ALA A 125 -4.70 2.10 -12.07
C ALA A 125 -4.08 0.91 -12.83
N GLY A 126 -4.75 -0.24 -12.76
CA GLY A 126 -4.30 -1.47 -13.41
C GLY A 126 -3.14 -2.20 -12.72
N TYR A 127 -2.67 -1.69 -11.56
CA TYR A 127 -1.57 -2.32 -10.82
C TYR A 127 -2.03 -2.83 -9.44
N TYR A 128 -1.21 -3.71 -8.87
CA TYR A 128 -1.45 -4.39 -7.60
C TYR A 128 -0.64 -3.72 -6.48
N HIS A 129 -1.26 -3.58 -5.34
CA HIS A 129 -0.65 -2.95 -4.16
C HIS A 129 -1.07 -3.71 -2.90
N THR A 130 -0.27 -3.59 -1.84
CA THR A 130 -0.68 -4.01 -0.50
C THR A 130 -0.74 -2.78 0.41
N LEU A 131 -1.85 -2.63 1.11
CA LEU A 131 -2.09 -1.60 2.12
C LEU A 131 -2.07 -2.27 3.50
N PHE A 132 -1.07 -1.95 4.29
CA PHE A 132 -0.91 -2.43 5.65
C PHE A 132 -1.42 -1.39 6.65
N ALA A 133 -2.22 -1.82 7.62
CA ALA A 133 -2.40 -1.09 8.86
C ALA A 133 -1.35 -1.57 9.85
N VAL A 134 -0.52 -0.67 10.37
CA VAL A 134 0.66 -0.98 11.17
C VAL A 134 0.72 -0.11 12.43
N ALA A 135 1.40 -0.57 13.46
CA ALA A 135 1.70 0.26 14.62
C ALA A 135 2.83 1.25 14.32
N LYS A 136 2.80 2.44 14.92
CA LYS A 136 3.85 3.45 14.82
C LYS A 136 4.48 3.77 16.18
N ARG A 137 5.73 4.25 16.14
CA ARG A 137 6.50 4.60 17.35
C ARG A 137 5.92 5.80 18.08
N LYS A 138 5.48 6.81 17.32
CA LYS A 138 4.96 8.05 17.88
C LYS A 138 3.44 8.08 17.79
N PRO A 139 2.76 8.55 18.82
CA PRO A 139 1.33 8.78 18.77
C PRO A 139 0.98 9.89 17.76
N SER A 140 -0.25 9.88 17.29
CA SER A 140 -0.79 10.97 16.49
C SER A 140 -0.82 12.27 17.30
N LYS A 141 -0.50 13.40 16.67
CA LYS A 141 -0.63 14.71 17.32
C LYS A 141 -2.11 15.12 17.51
N LEU A 142 -2.96 14.70 16.58
CA LEU A 142 -4.40 14.98 16.64
C LEU A 142 -5.12 14.06 17.61
N ASN A 143 -4.63 12.82 17.72
CA ASN A 143 -5.17 11.82 18.65
C ASN A 143 -4.02 11.08 19.32
N PRO A 144 -3.53 11.55 20.48
CA PRO A 144 -2.38 10.94 21.17
C PRO A 144 -2.58 9.48 21.58
N GLY A 145 -3.81 9.01 21.69
CA GLY A 145 -4.13 7.60 21.93
C GLY A 145 -3.94 6.71 20.68
N ASN A 146 -3.88 7.32 19.50
CA ASN A 146 -3.74 6.56 18.27
C ASN A 146 -2.27 6.36 17.88
N ARG A 147 -1.84 5.11 17.81
CA ARG A 147 -0.50 4.70 17.34
C ARG A 147 -0.58 3.85 16.07
N ASP A 148 -1.58 4.07 15.26
CA ASP A 148 -1.75 3.35 14.00
C ASP A 148 -1.28 4.18 12.81
N SER A 149 -0.78 3.52 11.80
CA SER A 149 -0.37 4.10 10.52
C SER A 149 -0.80 3.20 9.37
N LEU A 150 -0.77 3.74 8.16
CA LEU A 150 -1.01 2.99 6.93
C LEU A 150 0.24 3.03 6.05
N VAL A 151 0.56 1.89 5.43
CA VAL A 151 1.68 1.75 4.49
C VAL A 151 1.15 1.13 3.21
N LEU A 152 1.36 1.81 2.09
CA LEU A 152 1.02 1.33 0.76
C LEU A 152 2.29 0.97 -0.01
N VAL A 153 2.36 -0.25 -0.52
CA VAL A 153 3.49 -0.71 -1.33
C VAL A 153 3.00 -1.32 -2.64
N TYR A 154 3.86 -1.30 -3.64
CA TYR A 154 3.60 -1.93 -4.93
C TYR A 154 3.87 -3.44 -4.86
N ASP A 155 3.02 -4.22 -5.51
CA ASP A 155 3.17 -5.67 -5.63
C ASP A 155 3.55 -6.04 -7.08
N ASP A 156 4.82 -6.34 -7.30
CA ASP A 156 5.27 -6.94 -8.55
C ASP A 156 4.86 -8.42 -8.60
N LEU A 157 3.73 -8.68 -9.25
CA LEU A 157 3.19 -10.03 -9.43
C LEU A 157 3.66 -10.72 -10.72
N THR A 158 4.76 -10.27 -11.32
CA THR A 158 5.43 -11.04 -12.37
C THR A 158 5.95 -12.37 -11.79
N ALA A 159 5.81 -13.43 -12.55
CA ALA A 159 6.27 -14.74 -12.09
C ALA A 159 7.77 -14.69 -11.77
N PRO A 160 8.21 -15.33 -10.67
CA PRO A 160 9.63 -15.51 -10.39
C PRO A 160 10.28 -16.43 -11.42
N VAL A 161 11.60 -16.40 -11.48
CA VAL A 161 12.38 -17.33 -12.29
C VAL A 161 12.04 -18.79 -11.90
N SER A 162 12.11 -19.69 -12.88
CA SER A 162 11.82 -21.12 -12.66
C SER A 162 12.62 -21.69 -11.48
N GLY A 163 11.94 -22.42 -10.60
CA GLY A 163 12.52 -22.97 -9.37
C GLY A 163 12.63 -21.95 -8.21
N LYS A 164 12.28 -20.69 -8.42
CA LYS A 164 12.32 -19.63 -7.40
C LYS A 164 10.92 -19.29 -6.89
N ALA A 165 10.90 -18.71 -5.69
CA ALA A 165 9.78 -17.96 -5.13
C ALA A 165 10.20 -16.50 -4.95
N LYS A 166 9.25 -15.57 -4.99
CA LYS A 166 9.48 -14.19 -4.58
C LYS A 166 9.06 -14.02 -3.13
N VAL A 167 9.91 -13.43 -2.33
CA VAL A 167 9.63 -13.14 -0.92
C VAL A 167 9.92 -11.67 -0.63
N ARG A 168 9.10 -11.04 0.17
CA ARG A 168 9.30 -9.71 0.75
C ARG A 168 9.20 -9.84 2.27
N PHE A 169 10.07 -9.14 2.99
CA PHE A 169 10.05 -9.13 4.46
C PHE A 169 9.91 -7.71 4.98
N ALA A 170 9.04 -7.50 5.97
CA ALA A 170 8.81 -6.22 6.61
C ALA A 170 8.89 -6.31 8.13
N ASN A 171 9.51 -5.30 8.76
CA ASN A 171 9.52 -5.14 10.21
C ASN A 171 8.55 -4.03 10.62
N PHE A 172 7.38 -4.41 11.12
CA PHE A 172 6.36 -3.50 11.65
C PHE A 172 6.30 -3.45 13.18
N SER A 173 7.32 -4.01 13.86
CA SER A 173 7.43 -3.91 15.31
C SER A 173 8.16 -2.63 15.72
N PRO A 174 7.47 -1.65 16.33
CA PRO A 174 8.09 -0.37 16.70
C PRO A 174 9.23 -0.50 17.71
N ASP A 175 9.16 -1.53 18.56
CA ASP A 175 10.05 -1.72 19.69
C ASP A 175 11.10 -2.81 19.44
N ALA A 176 11.05 -3.50 18.30
CA ALA A 176 12.07 -4.47 17.94
C ALA A 176 13.39 -3.79 17.57
N PRO A 177 14.53 -4.42 17.86
CA PRO A 177 15.81 -4.03 17.26
C PRO A 177 15.75 -4.18 15.74
N ASN A 178 16.79 -3.76 15.03
CA ASN A 178 16.96 -4.19 13.66
C ASN A 178 17.10 -5.71 13.62
N VAL A 179 16.44 -6.34 12.66
CA VAL A 179 16.28 -7.79 12.62
C VAL A 179 16.80 -8.39 11.32
N ASP A 180 17.24 -9.64 11.42
CA ASP A 180 17.50 -10.50 10.29
C ASP A 180 16.38 -11.54 10.19
N LEU A 181 15.92 -11.83 8.97
CA LEU A 181 15.11 -13.01 8.67
C LEU A 181 16.01 -14.08 8.08
N ALA A 182 16.08 -15.25 8.70
CA ALA A 182 16.94 -16.34 8.29
C ALA A 182 16.17 -17.68 8.18
N LEU A 183 16.64 -18.55 7.31
CA LEU A 183 16.31 -19.98 7.39
C LEU A 183 17.17 -20.62 8.49
N VAL A 184 16.52 -21.39 9.37
CA VAL A 184 17.23 -22.07 10.47
C VAL A 184 18.35 -22.94 9.92
N GLY A 185 19.55 -22.75 10.44
CA GLY A 185 20.76 -23.44 9.97
C GLY A 185 21.37 -22.89 8.68
N SER A 186 20.86 -21.76 8.17
CA SER A 186 21.34 -21.08 6.98
C SER A 186 21.58 -19.59 7.25
N GLY A 187 22.18 -18.90 6.30
CA GLY A 187 22.37 -17.46 6.37
C GLY A 187 21.06 -16.69 6.30
N ALA A 188 21.14 -15.39 6.59
CA ALA A 188 20.01 -14.52 6.50
C ALA A 188 19.51 -14.33 5.07
N VAL A 189 18.21 -14.42 4.87
CA VAL A 189 17.53 -14.04 3.62
C VAL A 189 17.47 -12.52 3.52
N TYR A 190 17.16 -11.87 4.64
CA TYR A 190 17.19 -10.42 4.82
C TYR A 190 17.99 -10.07 6.06
N SER A 191 18.80 -9.03 6.00
CA SER A 191 19.64 -8.58 7.10
C SER A 191 19.37 -7.12 7.42
N ASN A 192 19.51 -6.78 8.70
CA ASN A 192 19.48 -5.41 9.22
C ASN A 192 18.17 -4.64 8.89
N VAL A 193 17.05 -5.33 8.95
CA VAL A 193 15.74 -4.73 8.64
C VAL A 193 15.26 -3.93 9.84
N ALA A 194 15.35 -2.62 9.72
CA ALA A 194 14.88 -1.70 10.74
C ALA A 194 13.35 -1.61 10.75
N TYR A 195 12.78 -1.11 11.86
CA TYR A 195 11.37 -0.80 11.94
C TYR A 195 10.93 0.09 10.77
N GLY A 196 9.85 -0.30 10.09
CA GLY A 196 9.30 0.39 8.95
C GLY A 196 9.94 0.08 7.62
N ASN A 197 10.95 -0.77 7.58
CA ASN A 197 11.61 -1.16 6.34
C ASN A 197 11.03 -2.44 5.74
N PHE A 198 11.16 -2.53 4.42
CA PHE A 198 10.94 -3.73 3.63
C PHE A 198 12.30 -4.25 3.14
N GLY A 199 12.80 -5.28 3.79
CA GLY A 199 14.16 -5.74 3.56
C GLY A 199 15.18 -4.63 3.87
N ASP A 200 16.12 -4.44 2.98
CA ASP A 200 17.15 -3.41 3.03
C ASP A 200 16.69 -2.03 2.50
N GLN A 201 15.44 -1.93 2.06
CA GLN A 201 14.89 -0.69 1.56
C GLN A 201 14.21 0.13 2.68
N THR A 202 14.73 1.32 2.94
CA THR A 202 14.11 2.28 3.82
C THR A 202 12.92 2.95 3.13
N ILE A 203 11.73 2.80 3.70
CA ILE A 203 10.59 3.63 3.32
C ILE A 203 10.74 4.98 4.01
N ILE A 204 10.95 6.00 3.25
CA ILE A 204 11.12 7.41 3.59
C ILE A 204 11.24 7.71 5.08
N THR A 205 12.44 7.94 5.56
CA THR A 205 12.68 8.54 6.86
C THR A 205 12.57 10.07 6.75
N TYR A 206 11.68 10.65 7.53
CA TYR A 206 11.68 12.08 7.76
C TYR A 206 12.76 12.44 8.78
N ASP A 207 13.32 13.63 8.66
CA ASP A 207 14.29 14.13 9.63
C ASP A 207 13.65 14.32 11.03
N ALA A 208 14.48 14.65 12.04
CA ALA A 208 14.01 14.84 13.41
C ALA A 208 12.94 15.95 13.55
N ASN A 209 12.86 16.87 12.59
CA ASN A 209 11.86 17.95 12.52
C ASN A 209 10.62 17.52 11.74
N GLY A 210 10.59 16.29 11.24
CA GLY A 210 9.51 15.77 10.44
C GLY A 210 9.44 16.35 9.03
N LYS A 211 10.56 16.76 8.46
CA LYS A 211 10.66 17.22 7.07
C LYS A 211 11.08 16.07 6.18
N ALA A 212 10.30 15.85 5.10
CA ALA A 212 10.69 14.91 4.06
C ALA A 212 11.94 15.40 3.34
N PRO A 213 12.86 14.52 2.91
CA PRO A 213 13.92 14.91 2.02
C PRO A 213 13.32 15.51 0.73
N ALA A 214 13.95 16.57 0.22
CA ALA A 214 13.48 17.30 -0.95
C ALA A 214 13.41 16.40 -2.20
N THR A 215 14.26 15.39 -2.26
CA THR A 215 14.28 14.37 -3.30
C THR A 215 14.69 13.04 -2.69
N ILE A 216 14.08 11.95 -3.18
CA ILE A 216 14.50 10.58 -2.88
C ILE A 216 15.05 10.02 -4.19
N PRO A 217 16.37 10.07 -4.39
CA PRO A 217 16.97 9.63 -5.63
C PRO A 217 16.66 8.14 -5.88
N GLY A 218 16.22 7.81 -7.10
CA GLY A 218 16.00 6.43 -7.53
C GLY A 218 14.75 5.74 -6.97
N LEU A 219 13.97 6.39 -6.14
CA LEU A 219 12.74 5.82 -5.61
C LEU A 219 11.58 6.06 -6.57
N SER A 220 11.25 5.06 -7.37
CA SER A 220 9.98 5.05 -8.08
C SER A 220 8.92 4.31 -7.25
N TRP A 221 7.65 4.56 -7.55
CA TRP A 221 6.54 3.85 -6.88
C TRP A 221 6.64 2.32 -7.05
N LYS A 222 7.22 1.81 -8.14
CA LYS A 222 7.45 0.40 -8.40
C LYS A 222 8.56 -0.23 -7.56
N THR A 223 9.40 0.57 -6.93
CA THR A 223 10.51 0.08 -6.11
C THR A 223 10.19 0.09 -4.62
N LEU A 224 9.00 0.52 -4.21
CA LEU A 224 8.57 0.48 -2.81
C LEU A 224 8.20 -0.95 -2.41
N GLY A 225 8.91 -1.50 -1.43
CA GLY A 225 8.67 -2.85 -0.91
C GLY A 225 9.00 -3.96 -1.91
N PRO A 226 10.22 -4.00 -2.47
CA PRO A 226 10.59 -4.97 -3.49
C PRO A 226 10.55 -6.39 -2.95
N PHE A 227 10.28 -7.33 -3.85
CA PHE A 227 10.45 -8.75 -3.58
C PHE A 227 11.88 -9.18 -3.97
N LYS A 228 12.42 -10.16 -3.24
CA LYS A 228 13.66 -10.86 -3.54
C LYS A 228 13.33 -12.28 -4.00
N GLU A 229 14.01 -12.73 -5.04
CA GLU A 229 13.91 -14.11 -5.46
C GLU A 229 14.79 -15.01 -4.60
N ILE A 230 14.21 -16.07 -4.08
CA ILE A 230 14.89 -17.11 -3.31
C ILE A 230 14.62 -18.48 -3.93
N ASP A 231 15.42 -19.47 -3.62
CA ASP A 231 15.13 -20.85 -3.99
C ASP A 231 13.84 -21.32 -3.33
N ALA A 232 13.02 -22.04 -4.07
CA ALA A 232 11.86 -22.70 -3.49
C ALA A 232 12.33 -23.69 -2.40
N VAL A 233 11.63 -23.68 -1.27
CA VAL A 233 11.94 -24.53 -0.12
C VAL A 233 10.67 -25.19 0.40
N ALA A 234 10.80 -26.40 0.93
CA ALA A 234 9.70 -27.11 1.57
C ALA A 234 10.05 -27.45 3.01
N SER A 235 9.08 -27.29 3.90
CA SER A 235 9.16 -27.68 5.32
C SER A 235 10.39 -27.12 6.04
N LYS A 236 10.70 -25.85 5.84
CA LYS A 236 11.79 -25.16 6.52
C LYS A 236 11.26 -24.30 7.67
N ASN A 237 12.08 -24.13 8.68
CA ASN A 237 11.80 -23.15 9.74
C ASN A 237 12.53 -21.85 9.42
N LEU A 238 11.83 -20.75 9.61
CA LEU A 238 12.39 -19.41 9.62
C LEU A 238 12.62 -18.97 11.04
N GLU A 239 13.54 -18.06 11.23
CA GLU A 239 13.76 -17.38 12.50
C GLU A 239 14.05 -15.91 12.28
N VAL A 240 13.66 -15.12 13.25
CA VAL A 240 13.99 -13.69 13.33
C VAL A 240 15.08 -13.53 14.37
N ARG A 241 16.19 -12.91 14.00
CA ARG A 241 17.34 -12.67 14.88
C ARG A 241 17.52 -11.17 15.10
N ASN A 242 17.99 -10.82 16.27
CA ASN A 242 18.55 -9.48 16.50
C ASN A 242 19.79 -9.34 15.61
N ASN A 243 19.82 -8.37 14.72
CA ASN A 243 20.93 -8.18 13.78
C ASN A 243 22.30 -7.99 14.48
N THR A 244 22.33 -7.30 15.64
CA THR A 244 23.57 -6.99 16.34
C THR A 244 24.08 -8.18 17.17
N THR A 245 23.20 -8.82 17.92
CA THR A 245 23.60 -9.90 18.85
C THR A 245 23.48 -11.30 18.26
N GLN A 246 22.83 -11.44 17.12
CA GLN A 246 22.46 -12.69 16.47
C GLN A 246 21.59 -13.62 17.33
N ALA A 247 21.07 -13.12 18.44
CA ALA A 247 20.15 -13.85 19.29
C ALA A 247 18.80 -14.03 18.56
N VAL A 248 18.24 -15.23 18.60
CA VAL A 248 16.91 -15.51 18.07
C VAL A 248 15.87 -14.78 18.92
N LEU A 249 15.01 -14.02 18.28
CA LEU A 249 13.89 -13.35 18.92
C LEU A 249 12.69 -14.32 18.96
N PRO A 250 12.05 -14.50 20.13
CA PRO A 250 10.90 -15.37 20.23
C PRO A 250 9.72 -14.82 19.45
N ILE A 251 9.17 -15.65 18.56
CA ILE A 251 7.96 -15.36 17.78
C ILE A 251 6.80 -16.16 18.41
N ALA A 252 5.73 -15.47 18.74
CA ALA A 252 4.53 -16.10 19.26
C ALA A 252 3.84 -16.97 18.19
N GLY A 253 3.43 -18.18 18.56
CA GLY A 253 2.78 -19.11 17.65
C GLY A 253 3.72 -19.82 16.68
N SER A 254 3.15 -20.44 15.66
CA SER A 254 3.86 -21.27 14.67
C SER A 254 4.13 -20.55 13.35
N GLY A 255 4.00 -19.22 13.31
CA GLY A 255 4.00 -18.45 12.06
C GLY A 255 5.24 -18.57 11.19
N LEU A 256 6.38 -19.06 11.74
CA LEU A 256 7.64 -19.28 11.02
C LEU A 256 8.10 -20.73 11.03
N SER A 257 7.27 -21.67 11.48
CA SER A 257 7.60 -23.08 11.54
C SER A 257 7.00 -23.84 10.37
N ASN A 258 7.75 -24.78 9.82
CA ASN A 258 7.34 -25.67 8.72
C ASN A 258 6.84 -24.89 7.46
N ILE A 259 7.58 -23.88 7.07
CA ILE A 259 7.23 -23.00 5.96
C ILE A 259 7.62 -23.66 4.64
N THR A 260 6.73 -23.53 3.65
CA THR A 260 6.97 -23.91 2.27
C THR A 260 6.87 -22.67 1.38
N PHE A 261 7.93 -22.36 0.66
CA PHE A 261 7.91 -21.39 -0.43
C PHE A 261 7.90 -22.15 -1.74
N GLU A 262 6.73 -22.25 -2.35
CA GLU A 262 6.56 -22.96 -3.62
C GLU A 262 7.15 -22.17 -4.77
N ALA A 263 7.75 -22.87 -5.73
CA ALA A 263 8.22 -22.27 -6.98
C ALA A 263 7.05 -21.57 -7.71
N GLY A 264 7.33 -20.39 -8.24
CA GLY A 264 6.32 -19.59 -8.94
C GLY A 264 5.39 -18.76 -8.05
N LYS A 265 5.47 -18.90 -6.73
CA LYS A 265 4.64 -18.15 -5.78
C LYS A 265 5.34 -16.92 -5.23
N ILE A 266 4.52 -16.00 -4.71
CA ILE A 266 4.95 -14.70 -4.21
C ILE A 266 4.40 -14.51 -2.80
N TYR A 267 5.27 -14.15 -1.86
CA TYR A 267 4.95 -14.06 -0.45
C TYR A 267 5.40 -12.74 0.16
N THR A 268 4.64 -12.22 1.11
CA THR A 268 5.12 -11.21 2.06
C THR A 268 5.12 -11.80 3.45
N ILE A 269 6.25 -11.66 4.13
CA ILE A 269 6.42 -11.98 5.55
C ILE A 269 6.50 -10.65 6.28
N PHE A 270 5.83 -10.52 7.41
CA PHE A 270 6.02 -9.37 8.28
C PHE A 270 6.02 -9.79 9.73
N ILE A 271 6.72 -9.01 10.55
CA ILE A 271 6.66 -9.11 12.00
C ILE A 271 5.99 -7.87 12.57
N ASN A 272 5.23 -8.05 13.64
CA ASN A 272 4.60 -6.99 14.42
C ASN A 272 4.59 -7.35 15.91
N GLY A 273 3.98 -6.52 16.73
CA GLY A 273 4.01 -6.71 18.18
C GLY A 273 5.20 -6.04 18.85
N SER A 274 5.51 -6.44 20.10
CA SER A 274 6.61 -5.87 20.89
C SER A 274 7.36 -6.98 21.62
N PRO A 275 8.70 -7.03 21.53
CA PRO A 275 9.50 -8.04 22.21
C PRO A 275 9.32 -8.06 23.74
N GLY A 276 9.00 -6.91 24.34
CA GLY A 276 8.83 -6.76 25.79
C GLY A 276 7.39 -6.87 26.29
N GLY A 277 6.41 -7.04 25.38
CA GLY A 277 4.98 -7.07 25.72
C GLY A 277 4.35 -8.44 25.43
N ALA A 278 3.30 -8.45 24.62
CA ALA A 278 2.63 -9.68 24.19
C ALA A 278 3.50 -10.59 23.30
N GLY A 279 4.72 -10.19 23.00
CA GLY A 279 5.65 -10.88 22.12
C GLY A 279 5.59 -10.37 20.68
N LEU A 280 6.57 -10.80 19.89
CA LEU A 280 6.54 -10.63 18.44
C LEU A 280 5.64 -11.69 17.82
N SER A 281 4.88 -11.32 16.81
CA SER A 281 4.23 -12.28 15.92
C SER A 281 4.78 -12.14 14.52
N ALA A 282 4.69 -13.20 13.73
CA ALA A 282 5.07 -13.21 12.34
C ALA A 282 3.95 -13.80 11.50
N THR A 283 3.73 -13.23 10.34
CA THR A 283 2.66 -13.63 9.43
C THR A 283 3.21 -13.73 8.02
N ILE A 284 2.76 -14.74 7.30
CA ILE A 284 3.07 -14.95 5.88
C ILE A 284 1.77 -14.80 5.09
N ILE A 285 1.77 -13.91 4.14
CA ILE A 285 0.66 -13.73 3.19
C ILE A 285 1.12 -14.09 1.78
N THR A 286 0.24 -14.75 1.03
CA THR A 286 0.48 -15.12 -0.37
C THR A 286 -0.16 -14.10 -1.30
N HIS A 287 0.52 -13.82 -2.40
CA HIS A 287 0.03 -12.96 -3.46
C HIS A 287 -0.33 -13.79 -4.69
N SER A 288 -1.53 -13.60 -5.20
CA SER A 288 -2.02 -14.18 -6.46
C SER A 288 -2.93 -13.17 -7.15
N LYS A 289 -2.87 -13.13 -8.48
CA LYS A 289 -3.79 -12.30 -9.29
C LYS A 289 -5.19 -12.82 -9.20
#